data_c5d20187256823b2f14a4e209df0e485
#
_entry.id   c5d20187256823b2f14a4e209df0e485
#
_cell.length_a   1.000
_cell.length_b   1.000
_cell.length_c   1.000
_cell.angle_alpha   90.00
_cell.angle_beta   90.00
_cell.angle_gamma   90.00
#
_symmetry.space_group_name_H-M   'P 1'
#
loop_
_entity.id
_entity.type
_entity.pdbx_description
1 polymer ?
#
loop_
_entity_poly.entity_id
_entity_poly.type
_entity_poly.pdbx_seq_one_letter_code
_entity_poly.pdbx_strand_id
1 'polypeptide(L)'
;VRSRAQAPLRSVADDGTETALHPLVVFLSNDQIADPNLPTLLNGLEAQGCPVILTVGVPDVPVPATGHPATQRRIDLLAIEQNAWVLAARDPRCVVVDSRTELDWAMKNGQMVVWAPSKIVLDAVDGPKGPASDAVALALWLAETLAADRLLVHGSVSVPAGSRVPIERG
;
A
#
# COMPACT_ATOMS: atom_id res chain seq x y z
N VAL A 1 12.28 4.53 -41.65
CA VAL A 1 11.98 3.40 -40.76
C VAL A 1 13.13 3.27 -39.78
N ARG A 2 12.97 3.72 -38.52
CA ARG A 2 13.98 3.56 -37.48
C ARG A 2 13.50 2.48 -36.51
N SER A 3 14.24 1.36 -36.53
CA SER A 3 14.07 0.23 -35.62
C SER A 3 14.31 0.68 -34.17
N ARG A 4 13.30 0.53 -33.32
CA ARG A 4 13.46 0.68 -31.87
C ARG A 4 14.21 -0.54 -31.35
N ALA A 5 15.41 -0.32 -30.82
CA ALA A 5 16.13 -1.33 -30.08
C ALA A 5 15.33 -1.72 -28.82
N GLN A 6 14.91 -2.97 -28.76
CA GLN A 6 14.38 -3.58 -27.54
C GLN A 6 15.52 -3.71 -26.52
N ALA A 7 15.29 -3.19 -25.32
CA ALA A 7 16.17 -3.44 -24.19
C ALA A 7 16.23 -4.95 -23.89
N PRO A 8 17.41 -5.50 -23.51
CA PRO A 8 17.51 -6.91 -23.24
C PRO A 8 16.68 -7.29 -22.02
N LEU A 9 15.83 -8.29 -22.19
CA LEU A 9 15.15 -9.00 -21.10
C LEU A 9 16.23 -9.49 -20.14
N ARG A 10 16.11 -9.14 -18.87
CA ARG A 10 16.98 -9.67 -17.83
C ARG A 10 16.90 -11.19 -17.86
N SER A 11 18.04 -11.84 -17.97
CA SER A 11 18.14 -13.28 -17.92
C SER A 11 17.59 -13.80 -16.60
N VAL A 12 16.54 -14.60 -16.66
CA VAL A 12 16.08 -15.42 -15.56
C VAL A 12 17.22 -16.40 -15.27
N ALA A 13 17.72 -16.41 -14.05
CA ALA A 13 18.59 -17.49 -13.60
C ALA A 13 17.80 -18.79 -13.60
N ASP A 14 18.32 -19.80 -14.29
CA ASP A 14 17.66 -21.06 -14.66
C ASP A 14 17.72 -22.09 -13.51
N ASP A 15 17.53 -21.68 -12.27
CA ASP A 15 17.55 -22.57 -11.10
C ASP A 15 16.19 -22.82 -10.45
N GLY A 16 15.11 -22.44 -11.13
CA GLY A 16 13.73 -22.84 -10.75
C GLY A 16 13.26 -22.38 -9.36
N THR A 17 14.03 -21.60 -8.65
CA THR A 17 13.63 -20.92 -7.41
C THR A 17 12.92 -19.63 -7.79
N GLU A 18 11.60 -19.69 -7.84
CA GLU A 18 10.74 -18.51 -7.85
C GLU A 18 11.04 -17.73 -6.56
N THR A 19 11.96 -16.78 -6.64
CA THR A 19 12.31 -15.92 -5.50
C THR A 19 11.04 -15.15 -5.14
N ALA A 20 10.43 -15.51 -4.03
CA ALA A 20 9.24 -14.84 -3.54
C ALA A 20 9.56 -13.35 -3.44
N LEU A 21 8.84 -12.53 -4.19
CA LEU A 21 8.98 -11.08 -4.13
C LEU A 21 8.34 -10.61 -2.82
N HIS A 22 9.16 -10.35 -1.81
CA HIS A 22 8.70 -9.76 -0.57
C HIS A 22 8.52 -8.25 -0.76
N PRO A 23 7.29 -7.73 -0.69
CA PRO A 23 7.05 -6.32 -0.91
C PRO A 23 7.48 -5.48 0.28
N LEU A 24 7.77 -4.21 0.01
CA LEU A 24 7.84 -3.15 1.01
C LEU A 24 6.44 -2.53 1.14
N VAL A 25 5.84 -2.60 2.32
CA VAL A 25 4.60 -1.88 2.62
C VAL A 25 4.95 -0.55 3.26
N VAL A 26 4.38 0.53 2.75
CA VAL A 26 4.66 1.90 3.20
C VAL A 26 3.36 2.57 3.59
N PHE A 27 3.25 3.00 4.84
CA PHE A 27 2.15 3.85 5.29
C PHE A 27 2.52 5.32 5.17
N LEU A 28 1.65 6.11 4.54
CA LEU A 28 1.77 7.56 4.41
C LEU A 28 0.63 8.25 5.15
N SER A 29 0.97 9.15 6.08
CA SER A 29 -0.02 10.04 6.70
C SER A 29 -0.51 11.10 5.70
N ASN A 30 -1.61 11.78 6.03
CA ASN A 30 -2.16 12.83 5.17
C ASN A 30 -1.16 13.96 4.91
N ASP A 31 -0.37 14.33 5.92
CA ASP A 31 0.68 15.35 5.79
C ASP A 31 1.70 14.96 4.71
N GLN A 32 2.06 13.68 4.65
CA GLN A 32 3.01 13.17 3.65
C GLN A 32 2.41 13.16 2.24
N ILE A 33 1.11 12.87 2.11
CA ILE A 33 0.41 12.94 0.82
C ILE A 33 0.37 14.39 0.31
N ALA A 34 0.22 15.36 1.21
CA ALA A 34 0.19 16.79 0.89
C ALA A 34 1.59 17.39 0.68
N ASP A 35 2.65 16.71 1.13
CA ASP A 35 4.02 17.22 1.10
C ASP A 35 4.50 17.47 -0.34
N PRO A 36 5.06 18.65 -0.65
CA PRO A 36 5.71 18.93 -1.94
C PRO A 36 6.89 17.98 -2.25
N ASN A 37 7.52 17.40 -1.23
CA ASN A 37 8.62 16.46 -1.38
C ASN A 37 8.18 15.01 -1.63
N LEU A 38 6.88 14.72 -1.71
CA LEU A 38 6.35 13.39 -1.99
C LEU A 38 7.03 12.71 -3.21
N PRO A 39 7.26 13.40 -4.36
CA PRO A 39 7.97 12.77 -5.49
C PRO A 39 9.38 12.29 -5.14
N THR A 40 10.11 13.02 -4.28
CA THR A 40 11.45 12.63 -3.82
C THR A 40 11.39 11.38 -2.95
N LEU A 41 10.41 11.29 -2.05
CA LEU A 41 10.15 10.10 -1.25
C LEU A 41 9.85 8.90 -2.16
N LEU A 42 8.93 9.05 -3.12
CA LEU A 42 8.58 7.98 -4.04
C LEU A 42 9.78 7.51 -4.89
N ASN A 43 10.64 8.42 -5.33
CA ASN A 43 11.90 8.06 -6.02
C ASN A 43 12.81 7.22 -5.12
N GLY A 44 12.92 7.56 -3.84
CA GLY A 44 13.70 6.81 -2.86
C GLY A 44 13.15 5.41 -2.63
N LEU A 45 11.82 5.25 -2.62
CA LEU A 45 11.17 3.96 -2.48
C LEU A 45 11.36 3.09 -3.74
N GLU A 46 11.20 3.66 -4.93
CA GLU A 46 11.41 2.96 -6.20
C GLU A 46 12.87 2.46 -6.34
N ALA A 47 13.83 3.24 -5.86
CA ALA A 47 15.24 2.88 -5.85
C ALA A 47 15.59 1.66 -4.98
N GLN A 48 14.69 1.22 -4.10
CA GLN A 48 14.87 0.01 -3.28
C GLN A 48 14.89 -1.28 -4.14
N GLY A 49 14.32 -1.24 -5.35
CA GLY A 49 14.33 -2.38 -6.28
C GLY A 49 13.42 -3.54 -5.88
N CYS A 50 12.54 -3.36 -4.89
CA CYS A 50 11.50 -4.31 -4.50
C CYS A 50 10.11 -3.75 -4.83
N PRO A 51 9.05 -4.60 -4.91
CA PRO A 51 7.69 -4.11 -5.06
C PRO A 51 7.30 -3.20 -3.90
N VAL A 52 6.71 -2.03 -4.20
CA VAL A 52 6.28 -1.05 -3.20
C VAL A 52 4.77 -0.97 -3.18
N ILE A 53 4.19 -1.12 -1.99
CA ILE A 53 2.76 -0.98 -1.76
C ILE A 53 2.55 0.18 -0.79
N LEU A 54 1.93 1.24 -1.28
CA LEU A 54 1.57 2.41 -0.52
C LEU A 54 0.20 2.21 0.13
N THR A 55 0.11 2.49 1.40
CA THR A 55 -1.13 2.56 2.17
C THR A 55 -1.29 3.95 2.75
N VAL A 56 -2.51 4.38 2.96
CA VAL A 56 -2.80 5.75 3.38
C VAL A 56 -3.75 5.80 4.56
N GLY A 57 -3.74 6.90 5.28
CA GLY A 57 -4.66 7.16 6.38
C GLY A 57 -6.06 7.60 5.92
N VAL A 58 -6.96 7.72 6.89
CA VAL A 58 -8.27 8.37 6.70
C VAL A 58 -8.01 9.85 6.43
N PRO A 59 -8.70 10.48 5.46
CA PRO A 59 -8.57 11.92 5.24
C PRO A 59 -9.01 12.73 6.47
N ASP A 60 -8.47 13.94 6.63
CA ASP A 60 -8.77 14.82 7.77
C ASP A 60 -10.21 15.38 7.76
N VAL A 61 -11.02 14.95 6.82
CA VAL A 61 -12.43 15.31 6.75
C VAL A 61 -13.23 14.45 7.73
N PRO A 62 -14.01 15.05 8.63
CA PRO A 62 -14.81 14.29 9.59
C PRO A 62 -15.77 13.32 8.88
N VAL A 63 -15.63 12.04 9.17
CA VAL A 63 -16.60 11.02 8.73
C VAL A 63 -17.71 10.96 9.76
N PRO A 64 -18.99 11.16 9.36
CA PRO A 64 -20.10 11.10 10.30
C PRO A 64 -20.20 9.74 11.00
N ALA A 65 -20.40 9.74 12.33
CA ALA A 65 -20.65 8.52 13.07
C ALA A 65 -22.07 8.00 12.76
N THR A 66 -22.17 6.72 12.40
CA THR A 66 -23.45 6.13 11.98
C THR A 66 -24.17 5.36 13.09
N GLY A 67 -23.53 5.12 14.23
CA GLY A 67 -24.07 4.26 15.30
C GLY A 67 -24.09 2.76 14.97
N HIS A 68 -23.83 2.38 13.73
CA HIS A 68 -23.74 0.99 13.27
C HIS A 68 -22.29 0.59 12.95
N PRO A 69 -21.66 -0.30 13.75
CA PRO A 69 -20.22 -0.62 13.59
C PRO A 69 -19.86 -1.14 12.19
N ALA A 70 -20.68 -2.01 11.60
CA ALA A 70 -20.41 -2.55 10.25
C ALA A 70 -20.52 -1.47 9.16
N THR A 71 -21.51 -0.59 9.26
CA THR A 71 -21.67 0.55 8.34
C THR A 71 -20.54 1.55 8.51
N GLN A 72 -20.18 1.86 9.77
CA GLN A 72 -19.05 2.75 10.06
C GLN A 72 -17.75 2.21 9.47
N ARG A 73 -17.46 0.92 9.69
CA ARG A 73 -16.28 0.28 9.10
C ARG A 73 -16.23 0.43 7.59
N ARG A 74 -17.37 0.25 6.90
CA ARG A 74 -17.43 0.41 5.44
C ARG A 74 -17.17 1.85 5.00
N ILE A 75 -17.73 2.81 5.73
CA ILE A 75 -17.51 4.24 5.45
C ILE A 75 -16.04 4.62 5.67
N ASP A 76 -15.42 4.16 6.76
CA ASP A 76 -14.00 4.42 7.05
C ASP A 76 -13.09 3.84 5.94
N LEU A 77 -13.37 2.62 5.47
CA LEU A 77 -12.63 2.00 4.37
C LEU A 77 -12.77 2.79 3.06
N LEU A 78 -13.98 3.26 2.74
CA LEU A 78 -14.21 4.09 1.55
C LEU A 78 -13.51 5.46 1.66
N ALA A 79 -13.42 6.02 2.86
CA ALA A 79 -12.66 7.25 3.10
C ALA A 79 -11.15 7.06 2.86
N ILE A 80 -10.60 5.91 3.29
CA ILE A 80 -9.20 5.54 2.98
C ILE A 80 -9.01 5.38 1.47
N GLU A 81 -9.94 4.72 0.77
CA GLU A 81 -9.88 4.58 -0.69
C GLU A 81 -9.90 5.92 -1.41
N GLN A 82 -10.77 6.84 -0.98
CA GLN A 82 -10.75 8.20 -1.52
C GLN A 82 -9.36 8.83 -1.42
N ASN A 83 -8.71 8.67 -0.27
CA ASN A 83 -7.37 9.20 -0.05
C ASN A 83 -6.31 8.47 -0.89
N ALA A 84 -6.48 7.17 -1.14
CA ALA A 84 -5.63 6.41 -2.06
C ALA A 84 -5.70 6.95 -3.50
N TRP A 85 -6.89 7.31 -3.98
CA TRP A 85 -7.06 7.95 -5.29
C TRP A 85 -6.43 9.34 -5.34
N VAL A 86 -6.50 10.12 -4.25
CA VAL A 86 -5.81 11.41 -4.15
C VAL A 86 -4.31 11.24 -4.27
N LEU A 87 -3.73 10.25 -3.57
CA LEU A 87 -2.29 9.94 -3.69
C LEU A 87 -1.91 9.56 -5.11
N ALA A 88 -2.65 8.63 -5.73
CA ALA A 88 -2.37 8.18 -7.09
C ALA A 88 -2.48 9.29 -8.14
N ALA A 89 -3.37 10.27 -7.93
CA ALA A 89 -3.48 11.43 -8.81
C ALA A 89 -2.27 12.38 -8.73
N ARG A 90 -1.44 12.29 -7.69
CA ARG A 90 -0.26 13.14 -7.52
C ARG A 90 0.98 12.61 -8.25
N ASP A 91 1.04 11.31 -8.54
CA ASP A 91 2.17 10.71 -9.24
C ASP A 91 1.67 9.64 -10.23
N PRO A 92 1.93 9.79 -11.54
CA PRO A 92 1.43 8.87 -12.56
C PRO A 92 2.05 7.46 -12.50
N ARG A 93 3.07 7.24 -11.68
CA ARG A 93 3.66 5.91 -11.45
C ARG A 93 2.83 5.07 -10.49
N CYS A 94 1.97 5.72 -9.71
CA CYS A 94 1.11 5.07 -8.74
C CYS A 94 -0.14 4.48 -9.40
N VAL A 95 -0.38 3.20 -9.16
CA VAL A 95 -1.55 2.47 -9.66
C VAL A 95 -2.42 2.04 -8.49
N VAL A 96 -3.67 2.48 -8.48
CA VAL A 96 -4.63 2.04 -7.45
C VAL A 96 -5.08 0.62 -7.74
N VAL A 97 -5.04 -0.24 -6.73
CA VAL A 97 -5.52 -1.63 -6.80
C VAL A 97 -6.50 -1.92 -5.68
N ASP A 98 -7.60 -2.60 -6.00
CA ASP A 98 -8.69 -2.93 -5.08
C ASP A 98 -8.89 -4.44 -4.89
N SER A 99 -8.17 -5.27 -5.66
CA SER A 99 -8.28 -6.72 -5.60
C SER A 99 -6.93 -7.40 -5.44
N ARG A 100 -6.96 -8.63 -4.88
CA ARG A 100 -5.74 -9.43 -4.71
C ARG A 100 -5.09 -9.75 -6.05
N THR A 101 -5.87 -10.06 -7.06
CA THR A 101 -5.36 -10.40 -8.40
C THR A 101 -4.63 -9.22 -9.04
N GLU A 102 -5.20 -8.01 -8.94
CA GLU A 102 -4.55 -6.80 -9.44
C GLU A 102 -3.28 -6.47 -8.66
N LEU A 103 -3.31 -6.65 -7.33
CA LEU A 103 -2.16 -6.45 -6.47
C LEU A 103 -1.00 -7.37 -6.88
N ASP A 104 -1.26 -8.66 -7.02
CA ASP A 104 -0.26 -9.66 -7.41
C ASP A 104 0.28 -9.37 -8.83
N TRP A 105 -0.58 -8.93 -9.75
CA TRP A 105 -0.18 -8.56 -11.09
C TRP A 105 0.69 -7.29 -11.10
N ALA A 106 0.30 -6.25 -10.38
CA ALA A 106 1.04 -4.99 -10.30
C ALA A 106 2.42 -5.18 -9.67
N MET A 107 2.51 -5.98 -8.60
CA MET A 107 3.79 -6.34 -7.97
C MET A 107 4.72 -7.07 -8.94
N LYS A 108 4.22 -8.05 -9.69
CA LYS A 108 5.01 -8.80 -10.69
C LYS A 108 5.51 -7.92 -11.82
N ASN A 109 4.79 -6.86 -12.15
CA ASN A 109 5.18 -5.89 -13.18
C ASN A 109 6.02 -4.72 -12.63
N GLY A 110 6.42 -4.76 -11.36
CA GLY A 110 7.25 -3.72 -10.74
C GLY A 110 6.58 -2.35 -10.65
N GLN A 111 5.23 -2.32 -10.59
CA GLN A 111 4.48 -1.08 -10.44
C GLN A 111 4.46 -0.64 -8.98
N MET A 112 4.43 0.68 -8.75
CA MET A 112 4.18 1.25 -7.43
C MET A 112 2.66 1.22 -7.18
N VAL A 113 2.26 0.41 -6.22
CA VAL A 113 0.85 0.17 -5.91
C VAL A 113 0.36 1.12 -4.84
N VAL A 114 -0.82 1.68 -5.01
CA VAL A 114 -1.60 2.32 -3.94
C VAL A 114 -2.78 1.41 -3.60
N TRP A 115 -2.84 0.95 -2.37
CA TRP A 115 -3.85 -0.01 -1.96
C TRP A 115 -5.18 0.66 -1.61
N ALA A 116 -6.25 0.22 -2.28
CA ALA A 116 -7.64 0.53 -1.98
C ALA A 116 -8.24 -0.61 -1.13
N PRO A 117 -8.46 -0.42 0.19
CA PRO A 117 -8.62 -1.53 1.13
C PRO A 117 -10.00 -2.19 1.13
N SER A 118 -11.08 -1.50 0.73
CA SER A 118 -12.44 -1.90 1.11
C SER A 118 -12.79 -3.31 0.64
N LYS A 119 -12.50 -3.65 -0.60
CA LYS A 119 -12.86 -4.94 -1.18
C LYS A 119 -12.05 -6.08 -0.54
N ILE A 120 -10.73 -5.95 -0.48
CA ILE A 120 -9.84 -6.97 0.09
C ILE A 120 -10.15 -7.19 1.57
N VAL A 121 -10.38 -6.12 2.34
CA VAL A 121 -10.66 -6.20 3.78
C VAL A 121 -12.04 -6.78 4.07
N LEU A 122 -13.07 -6.42 3.28
CA LEU A 122 -14.43 -6.93 3.48
C LEU A 122 -14.60 -8.39 3.06
N ASP A 123 -13.81 -8.83 2.06
CA ASP A 123 -13.84 -10.22 1.56
C ASP A 123 -12.95 -11.16 2.40
N ALA A 124 -12.07 -10.62 3.24
CA ALA A 124 -11.16 -11.44 4.04
C ALA A 124 -11.87 -12.17 5.19
N VAL A 125 -11.73 -13.49 5.25
CA VAL A 125 -12.27 -14.33 6.33
C VAL A 125 -11.66 -13.96 7.68
N ASP A 126 -10.33 -13.76 7.70
CA ASP A 126 -9.54 -13.34 8.87
C ASP A 126 -9.07 -11.89 8.68
N GLY A 127 -10.03 -10.99 8.40
CA GLY A 127 -9.74 -9.57 8.19
C GLY A 127 -9.16 -8.89 9.44
N PRO A 128 -8.62 -7.68 9.28
CA PRO A 128 -8.04 -6.93 10.39
C PRO A 128 -9.06 -6.70 11.50
N LYS A 129 -8.64 -6.88 12.74
CA LYS A 129 -9.47 -6.66 13.92
C LYS A 129 -9.37 -5.17 14.31
N GLY A 130 -10.49 -4.62 14.79
CA GLY A 130 -10.54 -3.24 15.25
C GLY A 130 -11.22 -2.28 14.27
N PRO A 131 -11.25 -0.98 14.60
CA PRO A 131 -11.86 0.04 13.76
C PRO A 131 -11.06 0.21 12.45
N ALA A 132 -11.76 0.37 11.33
CA ALA A 132 -11.12 0.62 10.05
C ALA A 132 -10.43 1.99 9.99
N SER A 133 -10.78 2.90 10.89
CA SER A 133 -10.09 4.18 11.07
C SER A 133 -8.64 4.06 11.56
N ASP A 134 -8.25 2.92 12.14
CA ASP A 134 -6.85 2.61 12.43
C ASP A 134 -6.15 2.12 11.16
N ALA A 135 -5.80 3.06 10.31
CA ALA A 135 -5.20 2.78 9.01
C ALA A 135 -3.77 2.18 9.10
N VAL A 136 -3.06 2.43 10.21
CA VAL A 136 -1.75 1.78 10.46
C VAL A 136 -1.95 0.31 10.79
N ALA A 137 -2.97 -0.04 11.57
CA ALA A 137 -3.33 -1.44 11.83
C ALA A 137 -3.75 -2.17 10.55
N LEU A 138 -4.44 -1.48 9.62
CA LEU A 138 -4.76 -2.01 8.30
C LEU A 138 -3.49 -2.26 7.46
N ALA A 139 -2.56 -1.30 7.44
CA ALA A 139 -1.28 -1.44 6.74
C ALA A 139 -0.46 -2.60 7.30
N LEU A 140 -0.45 -2.77 8.62
CA LEU A 140 0.22 -3.87 9.30
C LEU A 140 -0.40 -5.22 8.93
N TRP A 141 -1.74 -5.33 8.98
CA TRP A 141 -2.44 -6.53 8.55
C TRP A 141 -2.12 -6.89 7.10
N LEU A 142 -2.07 -5.92 6.20
CA LEU A 142 -1.68 -6.13 4.81
C LEU A 142 -0.24 -6.64 4.72
N ALA A 143 0.69 -6.01 5.43
CA ALA A 143 2.10 -6.41 5.44
C ALA A 143 2.29 -7.86 5.94
N GLU A 144 1.58 -8.25 7.00
CA GLU A 144 1.57 -9.62 7.51
C GLU A 144 0.95 -10.62 6.52
N THR A 145 -0.16 -10.24 5.86
CA THR A 145 -0.86 -11.07 4.87
C THR A 145 0.00 -11.31 3.62
N LEU A 146 0.83 -10.36 3.25
CA LEU A 146 1.72 -10.44 2.09
C LEU A 146 3.11 -10.99 2.41
N ALA A 147 3.37 -11.33 3.67
CA ALA A 147 4.71 -11.66 4.16
C ALA A 147 5.75 -10.59 3.73
N ALA A 148 5.41 -9.32 3.91
CA ALA A 148 6.27 -8.20 3.56
C ALA A 148 7.58 -8.23 4.37
N ASP A 149 8.67 -7.75 3.77
CA ASP A 149 9.95 -7.64 4.47
C ASP A 149 9.85 -6.71 5.68
N ARG A 150 9.13 -5.60 5.52
CA ARG A 150 8.91 -4.61 6.57
C ARG A 150 7.72 -3.70 6.26
N LEU A 151 7.23 -3.03 7.28
CA LEU A 151 6.31 -1.89 7.19
C LEU A 151 7.07 -0.60 7.50
N LEU A 152 7.14 0.31 6.55
CA LEU A 152 7.70 1.64 6.73
C LEU A 152 6.57 2.64 7.03
N VAL A 153 6.68 3.36 8.13
CA VAL A 153 5.65 4.30 8.57
C VAL A 153 6.18 5.73 8.48
N HIS A 154 5.62 6.51 7.57
CA HIS A 154 5.90 7.94 7.45
C HIS A 154 4.79 8.78 8.07
N GLY A 155 5.19 9.65 9.00
CA GLY A 155 4.30 10.58 9.70
C GLY A 155 4.18 10.29 11.20
N SER A 156 3.49 11.21 11.89
CA SER A 156 3.30 11.17 13.34
C SER A 156 2.07 10.34 13.71
N VAL A 157 2.21 9.01 13.66
CA VAL A 157 1.13 8.07 13.99
C VAL A 157 1.55 7.06 15.05
N SER A 158 0.59 6.55 15.80
CA SER A 158 0.81 5.45 16.75
C SER A 158 0.94 4.14 16.00
N VAL A 159 1.91 3.33 16.39
CA VAL A 159 2.15 2.01 15.79
C VAL A 159 1.72 0.94 16.79
N PRO A 160 0.89 -0.04 16.38
CA PRO A 160 0.49 -1.15 17.21
C PRO A 160 1.70 -1.97 17.70
N ALA A 161 1.66 -2.43 18.95
CA ALA A 161 2.67 -3.34 19.49
C ALA A 161 2.39 -4.80 19.07
N GLY A 162 3.45 -5.62 18.98
CA GLY A 162 3.31 -7.07 18.79
C GLY A 162 3.22 -7.53 17.34
N SER A 163 3.70 -6.72 16.41
CA SER A 163 3.81 -7.08 14.99
C SER A 163 4.79 -8.22 14.74
N ARG A 164 4.48 -9.07 13.76
CA ARG A 164 5.41 -10.08 13.21
C ARG A 164 6.31 -9.50 12.12
N VAL A 165 5.90 -8.42 11.50
CA VAL A 165 6.65 -7.70 10.47
C VAL A 165 7.47 -6.60 11.14
N PRO A 166 8.76 -6.42 10.80
CA PRO A 166 9.55 -5.29 11.25
C PRO A 166 8.89 -3.97 10.87
N ILE A 167 8.83 -3.03 11.82
CA ILE A 167 8.25 -1.71 11.61
C ILE A 167 9.36 -0.67 11.74
N GLU A 168 9.56 0.12 10.70
CA GLU A 168 10.52 1.21 10.63
C GLU A 168 9.78 2.55 10.53
N ARG A 169 10.37 3.60 11.10
CA ARG A 169 9.88 4.98 10.95
C ARG A 169 10.81 5.72 9.99
N GLY A 170 10.22 6.34 8.99
CA GLY A 170 10.90 7.18 8.01
C GLY A 170 10.73 8.66 8.29
#